data_7d1eac4347e9e33f77ca0d8ad3320ce1
#
_entry.id   7d1eac4347e9e33f77ca0d8ad3320ce1
#
_cell.length_a   1.000
_cell.length_b   1.000
_cell.length_c   1.000
_cell.angle_alpha   90.00
_cell.angle_beta   90.00
_cell.angle_gamma   90.00
#
_symmetry.space_group_name_H-M   'P 1'
#
loop_
_entity.id
_entity.type
_entity.pdbx_description
1 polymer ?
#
loop_
_entity_poly.entity_id
_entity_poly.type
_entity_poly.pdbx_seq_one_letter_code
_entity_poly.pdbx_strand_id
1 'polypeptide(L)'
;SGSSSFYLKNQFSESLSGRKFIFELYPLNFTEFLRIQQAPEPQEEHRQASPALYATYKSYMDEYLKYGGFPGVVVKTTDAEKRAALDDIFTSYYQLEVLQFSDFRKSHKIRDLLFLLMERTGAKFDAQKLASILGVARQTLMEYMAFLEGTYFLKVIKPHTVNKDVEIRKSGKIYICDPGLVRQFSQVDEGALFENAVFWNLQRAEKVQYYQRKNGAEIDFVVNGDRAYEVKLHASREDFNKLQNLARNIGIETSSIVSREYVSMQDVLYLFNL
;
A
#
# COMPACT_ATOMS: atom_id res chain seq x y z
N SER A 1 2.76 -16.56 18.96
CA SER A 1 3.26 -15.61 17.93
C SER A 1 4.33 -16.30 17.11
N GLY A 2 4.31 -16.13 15.82
CA GLY A 2 5.27 -16.70 14.88
C GLY A 2 5.57 -15.71 13.76
N SER A 3 6.81 -15.74 13.28
CA SER A 3 7.26 -14.89 12.17
C SER A 3 6.81 -15.39 10.79
N SER A 4 6.42 -16.65 10.66
CA SER A 4 5.94 -17.23 9.40
C SER A 4 4.43 -17.25 9.33
N SER A 5 3.86 -16.16 8.83
CA SER A 5 2.40 -15.97 8.71
C SER A 5 1.75 -16.94 7.71
N PHE A 6 2.44 -17.29 6.64
CA PHE A 6 1.93 -18.18 5.60
C PHE A 6 1.74 -19.61 6.11
N TYR A 7 2.75 -20.16 6.80
CA TYR A 7 2.67 -21.50 7.39
C TYR A 7 1.71 -21.55 8.57
N LEU A 8 1.65 -20.49 9.39
CA LEU A 8 0.71 -20.41 10.50
C LEU A 8 -0.75 -20.40 10.01
N LYS A 9 -1.06 -19.65 8.95
CA LYS A 9 -2.41 -19.64 8.36
C LYS A 9 -2.81 -21.03 7.84
N ASN A 10 -1.91 -21.73 7.16
CA ASN A 10 -2.18 -23.06 6.59
C ASN A 10 -2.26 -24.17 7.64
N GLN A 11 -1.30 -24.25 8.59
CA GLN A 11 -1.30 -25.26 9.64
C GLN A 11 -2.43 -25.09 10.65
N PHE A 12 -2.81 -23.86 10.97
CA PHE A 12 -3.86 -23.58 11.93
C PHE A 12 -5.27 -23.52 11.34
N SER A 13 -5.44 -23.52 10.02
CA SER A 13 -6.77 -23.61 9.41
C SER A 13 -7.42 -24.97 9.67
N GLU A 14 -6.62 -26.05 9.72
CA GLU A 14 -7.10 -27.44 9.86
C GLU A 14 -7.32 -27.86 11.33
N SER A 15 -6.51 -27.41 12.28
CA SER A 15 -6.51 -27.98 13.65
C SER A 15 -7.23 -27.18 14.73
N LEU A 16 -7.54 -25.89 14.52
CA LEU A 16 -8.09 -24.99 15.55
C LEU A 16 -9.33 -24.20 15.09
N SER A 17 -10.15 -24.80 14.24
CA SER A 17 -11.39 -24.17 13.76
C SER A 17 -12.27 -23.74 14.96
N GLY A 18 -12.58 -22.42 15.04
CA GLY A 18 -13.49 -21.87 16.05
C GLY A 18 -12.88 -21.45 17.39
N ARG A 19 -11.55 -21.61 17.62
CA ARG A 19 -10.91 -21.29 18.93
C ARG A 19 -9.73 -20.32 18.86
N LYS A 20 -9.61 -19.51 17.77
CA LYS A 20 -8.49 -18.58 17.59
C LYS A 20 -8.97 -17.21 17.19
N PHE A 21 -8.30 -16.19 17.70
CA PHE A 21 -8.35 -14.82 17.18
C PHE A 21 -7.03 -14.57 16.44
N ILE A 22 -7.11 -14.10 15.20
CA ILE A 22 -5.95 -13.73 14.41
C ILE A 22 -5.88 -12.20 14.43
N PHE A 23 -4.78 -11.67 14.94
CA PHE A 23 -4.47 -10.24 14.88
C PHE A 23 -3.37 -10.04 13.85
N GLU A 24 -3.65 -9.23 12.83
CA GLU A 24 -2.69 -8.88 11.79
C GLU A 24 -1.99 -7.57 12.16
N LEU A 25 -0.66 -7.61 12.25
CA LEU A 25 0.16 -6.44 12.54
C LEU A 25 0.86 -5.99 11.26
N TYR A 26 0.54 -4.78 10.83
CA TYR A 26 1.17 -4.12 9.70
C TYR A 26 2.21 -3.10 10.19
N PRO A 27 3.11 -2.59 9.32
CA PRO A 27 3.89 -1.40 9.62
C PRO A 27 2.98 -0.25 10.08
N LEU A 28 3.45 0.66 10.89
CA LEU A 28 2.67 1.79 11.41
C LEU A 28 2.02 2.58 10.27
N ASN A 29 0.77 2.98 10.43
CA ASN A 29 0.19 4.01 9.59
C ASN A 29 0.73 5.39 10.00
N PHE A 30 0.36 6.44 9.26
CA PHE A 30 0.93 7.75 9.53
C PHE A 30 0.55 8.32 10.90
N THR A 31 -0.69 8.09 11.37
CA THR A 31 -1.13 8.51 12.70
C THR A 31 -0.36 7.79 13.82
N GLU A 32 -0.14 6.48 13.69
CA GLU A 32 0.67 5.70 14.64
C GLU A 32 2.15 6.10 14.59
N PHE A 33 2.66 6.40 13.38
CA PHE A 33 4.00 6.95 13.20
C PHE A 33 4.16 8.29 13.96
N LEU A 34 3.21 9.22 13.83
CA LEU A 34 3.22 10.49 14.55
C LEU A 34 3.24 10.28 16.07
N ARG A 35 2.48 9.30 16.59
CA ARG A 35 2.48 8.97 18.04
C ARG A 35 3.85 8.50 18.51
N ILE A 36 4.51 7.61 17.76
CA ILE A 36 5.85 7.14 18.10
C ILE A 36 6.86 8.29 18.05
N GLN A 37 6.72 9.20 17.09
CA GLN A 37 7.54 10.41 16.96
C GLN A 37 7.20 11.51 18.00
N GLN A 38 6.20 11.27 18.86
CA GLN A 38 5.70 12.26 19.82
C GLN A 38 5.28 13.60 19.16
N ALA A 39 4.86 13.51 17.91
CA ALA A 39 4.35 14.64 17.15
C ALA A 39 2.94 15.04 17.64
N PRO A 40 2.50 16.29 17.43
CA PRO A 40 1.11 16.66 17.68
C PRO A 40 0.14 15.74 16.94
N GLU A 41 -0.88 15.24 17.61
CA GLU A 41 -1.92 14.44 16.92
C GLU A 41 -2.84 15.35 16.11
N PRO A 42 -3.17 14.97 14.86
CA PRO A 42 -4.16 15.69 14.06
C PRO A 42 -5.53 15.62 14.77
N GLN A 43 -6.19 16.77 14.93
CA GLN A 43 -7.54 16.82 15.51
C GLN A 43 -8.58 16.58 14.40
N GLU A 44 -9.66 15.86 14.73
CA GLU A 44 -10.75 15.55 13.77
C GLU A 44 -11.41 16.78 13.15
N GLU A 45 -11.36 17.93 13.83
CA GLU A 45 -11.91 19.20 13.34
C GLU A 45 -11.12 19.80 12.15
N HIS A 46 -9.92 19.29 11.87
CA HIS A 46 -9.05 19.80 10.80
C HIS A 46 -9.32 19.17 9.43
N ARG A 47 -10.60 18.97 9.06
CA ARG A 47 -10.96 18.52 7.70
C ARG A 47 -10.48 19.47 6.59
N GLN A 48 -10.18 20.73 6.95
CA GLN A 48 -9.61 21.71 6.02
C GLN A 48 -8.26 22.18 6.60
N ALA A 49 -7.17 21.66 6.06
CA ALA A 49 -5.85 22.02 6.54
C ALA A 49 -5.49 23.47 6.16
N SER A 50 -5.07 24.27 7.13
CA SER A 50 -4.41 25.55 6.89
C SER A 50 -2.96 25.34 6.43
N PRO A 51 -2.32 26.36 5.80
CA PRO A 51 -0.89 26.31 5.48
C PRO A 51 -0.02 26.01 6.71
N ALA A 52 -0.36 26.57 7.87
CA ALA A 52 0.37 26.35 9.12
C ALA A 52 0.24 24.91 9.61
N LEU A 53 -0.97 24.33 9.57
CA LEU A 53 -1.20 22.94 9.93
C LEU A 53 -0.44 22.00 9.00
N TYR A 54 -0.53 22.22 7.69
CA TYR A 54 0.23 21.42 6.71
C TYR A 54 1.74 21.50 6.99
N ALA A 55 2.28 22.70 7.26
CA ALA A 55 3.70 22.88 7.56
C ALA A 55 4.15 22.09 8.80
N THR A 56 3.26 21.92 9.80
CA THR A 56 3.54 21.12 10.99
C THR A 56 3.83 19.65 10.65
N TYR A 57 3.09 19.08 9.70
CA TYR A 57 3.21 17.65 9.38
C TYR A 57 4.10 17.35 8.18
N LYS A 58 4.49 18.36 7.40
CA LYS A 58 5.25 18.16 6.16
C LYS A 58 6.53 17.34 6.36
N SER A 59 7.35 17.70 7.35
CA SER A 59 8.60 16.99 7.63
C SER A 59 8.37 15.54 8.06
N TYR A 60 7.32 15.27 8.83
CA TYR A 60 6.93 13.93 9.22
C TYR A 60 6.43 13.09 8.03
N MET A 61 5.66 13.69 7.11
CA MET A 61 5.24 13.03 5.87
C MET A 61 6.45 12.68 4.99
N ASP A 62 7.39 13.61 4.83
CA ASP A 62 8.61 13.39 4.06
C ASP A 62 9.46 12.25 4.68
N GLU A 63 9.56 12.21 6.00
CA GLU A 63 10.25 11.15 6.73
C GLU A 63 9.55 9.79 6.58
N TYR A 64 8.22 9.75 6.74
CA TYR A 64 7.42 8.53 6.58
C TYR A 64 7.50 7.97 5.15
N LEU A 65 7.46 8.82 4.13
CA LEU A 65 7.64 8.40 2.74
C LEU A 65 9.07 7.90 2.45
N LYS A 66 10.06 8.41 3.17
CA LYS A 66 11.47 8.06 2.99
C LYS A 66 11.83 6.75 3.69
N TYR A 67 11.32 6.53 4.92
CA TYR A 67 11.75 5.44 5.78
C TYR A 67 10.64 4.47 6.20
N GLY A 68 9.39 4.79 5.89
CA GLY A 68 8.25 3.93 6.19
C GLY A 68 7.80 3.94 7.65
N GLY A 69 6.95 2.94 7.95
CA GLY A 69 6.31 2.77 9.26
C GLY A 69 6.77 1.53 10.04
N PHE A 70 7.86 0.84 9.68
CA PHE A 70 8.34 -0.25 10.52
C PHE A 70 8.83 0.28 11.88
N PRO A 71 8.28 -0.21 13.02
CA PRO A 71 8.63 0.31 14.35
C PRO A 71 10.13 0.32 14.62
N GLY A 72 10.85 -0.75 14.20
CA GLY A 72 12.31 -0.86 14.34
C GLY A 72 13.09 0.18 13.54
N VAL A 73 12.50 0.78 12.51
CA VAL A 73 13.07 1.88 11.70
C VAL A 73 12.72 3.23 12.32
N VAL A 74 11.45 3.41 12.69
CA VAL A 74 10.89 4.69 13.19
C VAL A 74 11.60 5.17 14.46
N VAL A 75 12.03 4.26 15.33
CA VAL A 75 12.76 4.61 16.57
C VAL A 75 14.25 4.95 16.37
N LYS A 76 14.79 4.79 15.15
CA LYS A 76 16.18 5.16 14.85
C LYS A 76 16.31 6.67 14.65
N THR A 77 17.47 7.22 14.98
CA THR A 77 17.68 8.66 14.96
C THR A 77 18.43 9.16 13.73
N THR A 78 19.31 8.33 13.15
CA THR A 78 20.11 8.74 12.00
C THR A 78 19.64 8.06 10.70
N ASP A 79 19.86 8.73 9.57
CA ASP A 79 19.59 8.20 8.23
C ASP A 79 20.29 6.86 8.01
N ALA A 80 21.53 6.73 8.47
CA ALA A 80 22.31 5.51 8.32
C ALA A 80 21.69 4.32 9.09
N GLU A 81 21.28 4.54 10.35
CA GLU A 81 20.61 3.51 11.16
C GLU A 81 19.25 3.11 10.58
N LYS A 82 18.46 4.07 10.07
CA LYS A 82 17.17 3.80 9.43
C LYS A 82 17.33 2.93 8.18
N ARG A 83 18.31 3.27 7.31
CA ARG A 83 18.64 2.46 6.13
C ARG A 83 19.12 1.06 6.50
N ALA A 84 20.05 0.95 7.45
CA ALA A 84 20.53 -0.34 7.93
C ALA A 84 19.38 -1.20 8.49
N ALA A 85 18.44 -0.61 9.24
CA ALA A 85 17.28 -1.32 9.75
C ALA A 85 16.34 -1.80 8.63
N LEU A 86 16.14 -1.02 7.55
CA LEU A 86 15.37 -1.46 6.37
C LEU A 86 16.07 -2.62 5.64
N ASP A 87 17.41 -2.56 5.50
CA ASP A 87 18.20 -3.63 4.91
C ASP A 87 18.09 -4.93 5.74
N ASP A 88 18.15 -4.83 7.06
CA ASP A 88 17.98 -5.96 7.97
C ASP A 88 16.58 -6.57 7.89
N ILE A 89 15.52 -5.73 7.82
CA ILE A 89 14.14 -6.19 7.67
C ILE A 89 13.97 -6.95 6.35
N PHE A 90 14.45 -6.39 5.24
CA PHE A 90 14.35 -7.03 3.93
C PHE A 90 15.15 -8.34 3.88
N THR A 91 16.36 -8.34 4.42
CA THR A 91 17.23 -9.52 4.48
C THR A 91 16.60 -10.62 5.35
N SER A 92 16.08 -10.25 6.51
CA SER A 92 15.39 -11.20 7.41
C SER A 92 14.13 -11.78 6.76
N TYR A 93 13.32 -10.95 6.10
CA TYR A 93 12.16 -11.43 5.34
C TYR A 93 12.59 -12.43 4.26
N TYR A 94 13.62 -12.12 3.50
CA TYR A 94 14.12 -12.99 2.46
C TYR A 94 14.63 -14.33 3.04
N GLN A 95 15.39 -14.28 4.10
CA GLN A 95 15.97 -15.50 4.72
C GLN A 95 14.91 -16.37 5.42
N LEU A 96 13.99 -15.76 6.14
CA LEU A 96 13.04 -16.48 6.99
C LEU A 96 11.78 -16.93 6.24
N GLU A 97 11.32 -16.17 5.23
CA GLU A 97 10.11 -16.48 4.50
C GLU A 97 10.41 -17.05 3.11
N VAL A 98 11.20 -16.33 2.29
CA VAL A 98 11.42 -16.70 0.89
C VAL A 98 12.25 -17.97 0.73
N LEU A 99 13.34 -18.12 1.50
CA LEU A 99 14.18 -19.33 1.42
C LEU A 99 13.47 -20.58 1.96
N GLN A 100 12.54 -20.42 2.90
CA GLN A 100 11.74 -21.56 3.40
C GLN A 100 10.62 -21.96 2.43
N PHE A 101 10.09 -21.01 1.67
CA PHE A 101 9.01 -21.27 0.71
C PHE A 101 9.51 -21.95 -0.56
N SER A 102 10.67 -21.58 -1.06
CA SER A 102 11.19 -22.04 -2.36
C SER A 102 12.42 -22.94 -2.21
N ASP A 103 12.56 -23.90 -3.14
CA ASP A 103 13.85 -24.52 -3.37
C ASP A 103 14.92 -23.44 -3.56
N PHE A 104 16.07 -23.60 -2.90
CA PHE A 104 17.19 -22.67 -3.00
C PHE A 104 17.54 -22.28 -4.45
N ARG A 105 17.34 -23.22 -5.40
CA ARG A 105 17.58 -23.01 -6.84
C ARG A 105 16.62 -22.01 -7.48
N LYS A 106 15.46 -21.73 -6.90
CA LYS A 106 14.42 -20.83 -7.43
C LYS A 106 14.27 -19.53 -6.62
N SER A 107 14.92 -19.43 -5.46
CA SER A 107 14.82 -18.29 -4.55
C SER A 107 15.22 -16.96 -5.21
N HIS A 108 16.21 -16.98 -6.13
CA HIS A 108 16.60 -15.80 -6.89
C HIS A 108 15.46 -15.23 -7.76
N LYS A 109 14.56 -16.09 -8.28
CA LYS A 109 13.39 -15.63 -9.06
C LYS A 109 12.39 -14.86 -8.20
N ILE A 110 12.21 -15.28 -6.94
CA ILE A 110 11.35 -14.56 -6.00
C ILE A 110 12.01 -13.24 -5.61
N ARG A 111 13.34 -13.22 -5.38
CA ARG A 111 14.06 -11.98 -5.12
C ARG A 111 13.92 -10.97 -6.27
N ASP A 112 14.12 -11.42 -7.51
CA ASP A 112 13.96 -10.56 -8.68
C ASP A 112 12.51 -10.08 -8.81
N LEU A 113 11.52 -10.93 -8.48
CA LEU A 113 10.10 -10.54 -8.42
C LEU A 113 9.86 -9.46 -7.37
N LEU A 114 10.45 -9.55 -6.17
CA LEU A 114 10.31 -8.54 -5.12
C LEU A 114 10.71 -7.15 -5.61
N PHE A 115 11.89 -7.02 -6.26
CA PHE A 115 12.35 -5.75 -6.83
C PHE A 115 11.41 -5.25 -7.94
N LEU A 116 11.00 -6.13 -8.86
CA LEU A 116 10.07 -5.77 -9.93
C LEU A 116 8.70 -5.29 -9.41
N LEU A 117 8.23 -5.86 -8.29
CA LEU A 117 6.96 -5.47 -7.69
C LEU A 117 7.08 -4.13 -6.94
N MET A 118 8.20 -3.87 -6.27
CA MET A 118 8.46 -2.57 -5.64
C MET A 118 8.46 -1.43 -6.67
N GLU A 119 9.10 -1.63 -7.84
CA GLU A 119 9.08 -0.65 -8.93
C GLU A 119 7.70 -0.45 -9.57
N ARG A 120 6.76 -1.39 -9.35
CA ARG A 120 5.42 -1.36 -9.93
C ARG A 120 4.32 -1.17 -8.89
N THR A 121 4.66 -0.68 -7.70
CA THR A 121 3.64 -0.33 -6.71
C THR A 121 2.64 0.68 -7.29
N GLY A 122 1.35 0.54 -6.96
CA GLY A 122 0.26 1.31 -7.59
C GLY A 122 -0.16 0.84 -9.00
N ALA A 123 0.68 0.05 -9.68
CA ALA A 123 0.38 -0.40 -11.04
C ALA A 123 -0.46 -1.69 -11.08
N LYS A 124 -1.13 -1.90 -12.20
CA LYS A 124 -1.86 -3.14 -12.47
C LYS A 124 -0.92 -4.31 -12.68
N PHE A 125 -1.26 -5.42 -12.06
CA PHE A 125 -0.53 -6.67 -12.15
C PHE A 125 -0.80 -7.39 -13.47
N ASP A 126 0.22 -7.46 -14.32
CA ASP A 126 0.21 -8.27 -15.55
C ASP A 126 1.00 -9.56 -15.32
N ALA A 127 0.28 -10.63 -14.99
CA ALA A 127 0.89 -11.92 -14.68
C ALA A 127 1.66 -12.53 -15.87
N GLN A 128 1.18 -12.34 -17.11
CA GLN A 128 1.84 -12.90 -18.28
C GLN A 128 3.17 -12.20 -18.57
N LYS A 129 3.15 -10.86 -18.49
CA LYS A 129 4.36 -10.03 -18.69
C LYS A 129 5.42 -10.32 -17.63
N LEU A 130 5.04 -10.37 -16.35
CA LEU A 130 5.97 -10.65 -15.26
C LEU A 130 6.54 -12.07 -15.32
N ALA A 131 5.71 -13.08 -15.64
CA ALA A 131 6.16 -14.45 -15.81
C ALA A 131 7.20 -14.57 -16.94
N SER A 132 6.97 -13.86 -18.06
CA SER A 132 7.90 -13.81 -19.18
C SER A 132 9.25 -13.18 -18.79
N ILE A 133 9.22 -12.03 -18.09
CA ILE A 133 10.45 -11.34 -17.60
C ILE A 133 11.26 -12.25 -16.68
N LEU A 134 10.60 -12.96 -15.77
CA LEU A 134 11.26 -13.84 -14.80
C LEU A 134 11.67 -15.19 -15.39
N GLY A 135 11.18 -15.55 -16.60
CA GLY A 135 11.41 -16.88 -17.20
C GLY A 135 10.78 -18.01 -16.38
N VAL A 136 9.56 -17.81 -15.88
CA VAL A 136 8.78 -18.80 -15.12
C VAL A 136 7.41 -19.01 -15.75
N ALA A 137 6.76 -20.14 -15.44
CA ALA A 137 5.37 -20.36 -15.87
C ALA A 137 4.44 -19.35 -15.15
N ARG A 138 3.36 -18.95 -15.83
CA ARG A 138 2.35 -18.05 -15.24
C ARG A 138 1.78 -18.60 -13.93
N GLN A 139 1.57 -19.91 -13.84
CA GLN A 139 1.08 -20.56 -12.62
C GLN A 139 2.06 -20.39 -11.47
N THR A 140 3.35 -20.65 -11.69
CA THR A 140 4.41 -20.45 -10.69
C THR A 140 4.46 -19.00 -10.20
N LEU A 141 4.31 -18.03 -11.12
CA LEU A 141 4.21 -16.62 -10.73
C LEU A 141 3.00 -16.36 -9.82
N MET A 142 1.84 -16.95 -10.13
CA MET A 142 0.64 -16.79 -9.28
C MET A 142 0.83 -17.40 -7.88
N GLU A 143 1.55 -18.52 -7.79
CA GLU A 143 1.94 -19.13 -6.50
C GLU A 143 2.87 -18.19 -5.70
N TYR A 144 3.86 -17.57 -6.36
CA TYR A 144 4.71 -16.56 -5.73
C TYR A 144 3.90 -15.35 -5.26
N MET A 145 2.97 -14.85 -6.07
CA MET A 145 2.10 -13.73 -5.66
C MET A 145 1.22 -14.08 -4.46
N ALA A 146 0.64 -15.28 -4.44
CA ALA A 146 -0.16 -15.75 -3.30
C ALA A 146 0.70 -15.88 -2.03
N PHE A 147 1.92 -16.35 -2.15
CA PHE A 147 2.88 -16.40 -1.05
C PHE A 147 3.22 -15.00 -0.52
N LEU A 148 3.58 -14.06 -1.41
CA LEU A 148 3.94 -12.68 -1.03
C LEU A 148 2.75 -11.93 -0.39
N GLU A 149 1.54 -12.15 -0.85
CA GLU A 149 0.33 -11.61 -0.22
C GLU A 149 0.05 -12.31 1.13
N GLY A 150 0.26 -13.62 1.21
CA GLY A 150 0.09 -14.41 2.42
C GLY A 150 1.10 -14.08 3.54
N THR A 151 2.30 -13.61 3.19
CA THR A 151 3.35 -13.15 4.10
C THR A 151 3.30 -11.64 4.36
N TYR A 152 2.25 -10.94 3.90
CA TYR A 152 2.04 -9.51 4.08
C TYR A 152 3.09 -8.60 3.43
N PHE A 153 3.89 -9.10 2.49
CA PHE A 153 4.84 -8.27 1.75
C PHE A 153 4.14 -7.28 0.82
N LEU A 154 3.00 -7.68 0.29
CA LEU A 154 2.16 -6.86 -0.58
C LEU A 154 0.67 -7.11 -0.37
N LYS A 155 -0.13 -6.23 -0.92
CA LYS A 155 -1.58 -6.40 -1.10
C LYS A 155 -1.97 -6.20 -2.55
N VAL A 156 -2.90 -7.04 -3.03
CA VAL A 156 -3.51 -6.89 -4.35
C VAL A 156 -4.95 -6.42 -4.18
N ILE A 157 -5.27 -5.20 -4.61
CA ILE A 157 -6.66 -4.73 -4.61
C ILE A 157 -7.35 -5.01 -5.93
N LYS A 158 -8.64 -5.29 -5.86
CA LYS A 158 -9.49 -5.62 -7.01
C LYS A 158 -10.30 -4.42 -7.47
N PRO A 159 -10.79 -4.42 -8.71
CA PRO A 159 -11.65 -3.34 -9.19
C PRO A 159 -12.99 -3.32 -8.46
N HIS A 160 -13.50 -2.13 -8.17
CA HIS A 160 -14.86 -1.91 -7.73
C HIS A 160 -15.83 -2.18 -8.88
N THR A 161 -16.70 -3.16 -8.70
CA THR A 161 -17.71 -3.56 -9.69
C THR A 161 -18.80 -4.40 -9.03
N VAL A 162 -20.02 -4.27 -9.52
CA VAL A 162 -21.14 -5.13 -9.09
C VAL A 162 -21.08 -6.55 -9.68
N ASN A 163 -20.30 -6.72 -10.75
CA ASN A 163 -20.15 -8.02 -11.42
C ASN A 163 -18.94 -8.79 -10.90
N LYS A 164 -19.20 -9.87 -10.16
CA LYS A 164 -18.15 -10.72 -9.55
C LYS A 164 -17.22 -11.36 -10.58
N ASP A 165 -17.68 -11.75 -11.76
CA ASP A 165 -16.82 -12.29 -12.80
C ASP A 165 -15.81 -11.27 -13.31
N VAL A 166 -16.23 -10.00 -13.37
CA VAL A 166 -15.35 -8.89 -13.76
C VAL A 166 -14.34 -8.63 -12.65
N GLU A 167 -14.76 -8.61 -11.39
CA GLU A 167 -13.88 -8.44 -10.22
C GLU A 167 -12.76 -9.51 -10.21
N ILE A 168 -13.12 -10.78 -10.47
CA ILE A 168 -12.17 -11.89 -10.45
C ILE A 168 -11.21 -11.85 -11.64
N ARG A 169 -11.72 -11.58 -12.85
CA ARG A 169 -10.93 -11.65 -14.09
C ARG A 169 -10.03 -10.47 -14.34
N LYS A 170 -10.39 -9.27 -13.86
CA LYS A 170 -9.57 -8.08 -14.05
C LYS A 170 -8.32 -8.13 -13.18
N SER A 171 -7.22 -7.61 -13.74
CA SER A 171 -5.96 -7.43 -13.02
C SER A 171 -6.17 -6.54 -11.80
N GLY A 172 -5.55 -6.91 -10.67
CA GLY A 172 -5.52 -6.05 -9.48
C GLY A 172 -4.39 -5.02 -9.57
N LYS A 173 -4.46 -3.97 -8.75
CA LYS A 173 -3.33 -3.09 -8.44
C LYS A 173 -2.54 -3.65 -7.26
N ILE A 174 -1.22 -3.45 -7.26
CA ILE A 174 -0.30 -3.97 -6.24
C ILE A 174 0.15 -2.83 -5.35
N TYR A 175 0.18 -3.07 -4.03
CA TYR A 175 0.75 -2.13 -3.05
C TYR A 175 1.69 -2.89 -2.12
N ILE A 176 2.93 -2.40 -2.00
CA ILE A 176 3.97 -2.96 -1.14
C ILE A 176 3.71 -2.53 0.31
N CYS A 177 3.96 -3.40 1.28
CA CYS A 177 3.58 -3.23 2.69
C CYS A 177 4.10 -1.95 3.36
N ASP A 178 5.15 -1.34 2.82
CA ASP A 178 5.79 -0.18 3.45
C ASP A 178 6.46 0.74 2.41
N PRO A 179 6.25 2.07 2.46
CA PRO A 179 6.87 2.99 1.52
C PRO A 179 8.39 3.09 1.69
N GLY A 180 8.94 2.86 2.89
CA GLY A 180 10.38 2.87 3.14
C GLY A 180 11.10 1.74 2.41
N LEU A 181 10.51 0.54 2.36
CA LEU A 181 11.06 -0.56 1.55
C LEU A 181 11.04 -0.19 0.06
N VAL A 182 9.94 0.37 -0.44
CA VAL A 182 9.84 0.80 -1.84
C VAL A 182 10.93 1.82 -2.15
N ARG A 183 11.09 2.84 -1.31
CA ARG A 183 12.11 3.90 -1.48
C ARG A 183 13.53 3.38 -1.41
N GLN A 184 13.81 2.41 -0.51
CA GLN A 184 15.16 1.87 -0.29
C GLN A 184 15.61 0.97 -1.45
N PHE A 185 14.69 0.17 -2.04
CA PHE A 185 15.03 -0.92 -2.95
C PHE A 185 14.54 -0.74 -4.39
N SER A 186 13.90 0.40 -4.73
CA SER A 186 13.45 0.68 -6.09
C SER A 186 13.58 2.16 -6.46
N GLN A 187 13.46 2.44 -7.77
CA GLN A 187 13.44 3.80 -8.32
C GLN A 187 12.02 4.17 -8.76
N VAL A 188 11.05 3.98 -7.85
CA VAL A 188 9.65 4.34 -8.10
C VAL A 188 9.49 5.86 -8.17
N ASP A 189 8.56 6.34 -8.99
CA ASP A 189 8.22 7.76 -9.00
C ASP A 189 7.50 8.20 -7.70
N GLU A 190 7.58 9.51 -7.41
CA GLU A 190 7.04 10.08 -6.17
C GLU A 190 5.52 9.92 -6.05
N GLY A 191 4.79 9.91 -7.19
CA GLY A 191 3.35 9.72 -7.22
C GLY A 191 2.96 8.32 -6.79
N ALA A 192 3.61 7.30 -7.37
CA ALA A 192 3.35 5.90 -7.02
C ALA A 192 3.76 5.58 -5.57
N LEU A 193 4.87 6.15 -5.09
CA LEU A 193 5.27 6.02 -3.68
C LEU A 193 4.23 6.64 -2.74
N PHE A 194 3.75 7.84 -3.07
CA PHE A 194 2.73 8.51 -2.27
C PHE A 194 1.40 7.75 -2.31
N GLU A 195 0.99 7.26 -3.48
CA GLU A 195 -0.20 6.41 -3.63
C GLU A 195 -0.09 5.14 -2.78
N ASN A 196 1.09 4.50 -2.74
CA ASN A 196 1.34 3.35 -1.87
C ASN A 196 1.15 3.69 -0.38
N ALA A 197 1.67 4.83 0.07
CA ALA A 197 1.51 5.28 1.45
C ALA A 197 0.04 5.58 1.78
N VAL A 198 -0.69 6.25 0.89
CA VAL A 198 -2.13 6.53 1.03
C VAL A 198 -2.92 5.23 1.14
N PHE A 199 -2.65 4.25 0.28
CA PHE A 199 -3.28 2.94 0.34
C PHE A 199 -3.21 2.32 1.74
N TRP A 200 -2.01 2.25 2.34
CA TRP A 200 -1.81 1.62 3.65
C TRP A 200 -2.44 2.40 4.81
N ASN A 201 -2.69 3.69 4.64
CA ASN A 201 -3.45 4.49 5.61
C ASN A 201 -4.96 4.24 5.49
N LEU A 202 -5.49 4.03 4.27
CA LEU A 202 -6.91 3.75 4.03
C LEU A 202 -7.30 2.30 4.38
N GLN A 203 -6.40 1.33 4.17
CA GLN A 203 -6.71 -0.11 4.16
C GLN A 203 -6.96 -0.71 5.56
N ARG A 204 -6.55 -0.07 6.65
CA ARG A 204 -6.50 -0.68 7.98
C ARG A 204 -7.82 -1.22 8.56
N ALA A 205 -8.92 -0.59 8.26
CA ALA A 205 -10.22 -0.98 8.80
C ALA A 205 -11.28 -1.19 7.71
N GLU A 206 -10.91 -1.12 6.43
CA GLU A 206 -11.87 -0.90 5.37
C GLU A 206 -11.56 -1.71 4.10
N LYS A 207 -12.61 -1.99 3.34
CA LYS A 207 -12.49 -2.62 2.02
C LYS A 207 -12.06 -1.58 1.00
N VAL A 208 -10.81 -1.64 0.54
CA VAL A 208 -10.27 -0.76 -0.50
C VAL A 208 -10.25 -1.47 -1.85
N GLN A 209 -10.79 -0.83 -2.86
CA GLN A 209 -10.84 -1.26 -4.25
C GLN A 209 -10.40 -0.08 -5.14
N TYR A 210 -10.11 -0.30 -6.43
CA TYR A 210 -9.94 0.78 -7.41
C TYR A 210 -11.08 0.75 -8.43
N TYR A 211 -11.32 1.84 -9.14
CA TYR A 211 -12.29 1.83 -10.23
C TYR A 211 -11.65 2.27 -11.54
N GLN A 212 -11.98 1.58 -12.64
CA GLN A 212 -11.52 1.98 -13.97
C GLN A 212 -12.54 1.69 -15.05
N ARG A 213 -12.77 2.69 -15.89
CA ARG A 213 -13.55 2.62 -17.13
C ARG A 213 -12.74 2.00 -18.28
N LYS A 214 -13.44 1.56 -19.32
CA LYS A 214 -12.84 1.04 -20.56
C LYS A 214 -11.98 2.09 -21.29
N ASN A 215 -12.34 3.37 -21.19
CA ASN A 215 -11.62 4.48 -21.80
C ASN A 215 -10.38 4.93 -21.01
N GLY A 216 -10.03 4.23 -19.93
CA GLY A 216 -8.85 4.50 -19.11
C GLY A 216 -9.09 5.41 -17.90
N ALA A 217 -10.24 6.12 -17.81
CA ALA A 217 -10.54 6.95 -16.64
C ALA A 217 -10.61 6.08 -15.38
N GLU A 218 -9.92 6.53 -14.31
CA GLU A 218 -9.70 5.73 -13.10
C GLU A 218 -9.99 6.56 -11.83
N ILE A 219 -10.40 5.87 -10.76
CA ILE A 219 -10.39 6.34 -9.38
C ILE A 219 -9.40 5.45 -8.65
N ASP A 220 -8.41 6.05 -8.00
CA ASP A 220 -7.33 5.31 -7.34
C ASP A 220 -7.88 4.41 -6.24
N PHE A 221 -8.76 4.95 -5.37
CA PHE A 221 -9.36 4.17 -4.30
C PHE A 221 -10.87 4.41 -4.17
N VAL A 222 -11.60 3.31 -4.10
CA VAL A 222 -12.99 3.24 -3.67
C VAL A 222 -13.01 2.48 -2.34
N VAL A 223 -13.38 3.17 -1.28
CA VAL A 223 -13.38 2.63 0.09
C VAL A 223 -14.80 2.32 0.49
N ASN A 224 -15.05 1.09 0.96
CA ASN A 224 -16.36 0.53 1.35
C ASN A 224 -17.47 0.63 0.28
N GLY A 225 -17.15 1.11 -0.92
CA GLY A 225 -18.11 1.33 -2.00
C GLY A 225 -18.87 2.66 -1.94
N ASP A 226 -18.57 3.52 -0.97
CA ASP A 226 -19.28 4.78 -0.71
C ASP A 226 -18.39 6.03 -0.71
N ARG A 227 -17.06 5.88 -0.69
CA ARG A 227 -16.08 6.98 -0.72
C ARG A 227 -15.07 6.78 -1.85
N ALA A 228 -14.80 7.84 -2.59
CA ALA A 228 -13.85 7.84 -3.71
C ALA A 228 -12.67 8.77 -3.41
N TYR A 229 -11.45 8.27 -3.63
CA TYR A 229 -10.22 9.03 -3.43
C TYR A 229 -9.36 8.99 -4.69
N GLU A 230 -8.83 10.15 -5.04
CA GLU A 230 -7.79 10.33 -6.05
C GLU A 230 -6.53 10.83 -5.38
N VAL A 231 -5.37 10.30 -5.73
CA VAL A 231 -4.08 10.66 -5.13
C VAL A 231 -3.28 11.52 -6.09
N LYS A 232 -2.79 12.67 -5.63
CA LYS A 232 -2.00 13.60 -6.42
C LYS A 232 -0.81 14.12 -5.62
N LEU A 233 0.32 14.34 -6.28
CA LEU A 233 1.41 15.11 -5.68
C LEU A 233 0.98 16.56 -5.50
N HIS A 234 0.29 17.11 -6.47
CA HIS A 234 -0.26 18.46 -6.45
C HIS A 234 -1.69 18.45 -7.00
N ALA A 235 -2.67 18.65 -6.12
CA ALA A 235 -4.08 18.60 -6.47
C ALA A 235 -4.51 19.87 -7.24
N SER A 236 -5.41 19.70 -8.20
CA SER A 236 -6.03 20.80 -8.94
C SER A 236 -7.57 20.73 -8.90
N ARG A 237 -8.23 21.85 -9.18
CA ARG A 237 -9.69 21.90 -9.28
C ARG A 237 -10.23 21.02 -10.41
N GLU A 238 -9.44 20.88 -11.47
CA GLU A 238 -9.79 20.00 -12.60
C GLU A 238 -9.76 18.53 -12.18
N ASP A 239 -8.76 18.10 -11.41
CA ASP A 239 -8.68 16.73 -10.88
C ASP A 239 -9.89 16.43 -9.99
N PHE A 240 -10.26 17.35 -9.10
CA PHE A 240 -11.44 17.19 -8.25
C PHE A 240 -12.74 17.05 -9.05
N ASN A 241 -12.94 17.90 -10.04
CA ASN A 241 -14.13 17.85 -10.89
C ASN A 241 -14.20 16.53 -11.69
N LYS A 242 -13.07 16.04 -12.19
CA LYS A 242 -12.97 14.73 -12.87
C LYS A 242 -13.34 13.60 -11.92
N LEU A 243 -12.74 13.58 -10.72
CA LEU A 243 -13.02 12.57 -9.70
C LEU A 243 -14.51 12.58 -9.32
N GLN A 244 -15.07 13.73 -9.00
CA GLN A 244 -16.47 13.88 -8.59
C GLN A 244 -17.44 13.39 -9.68
N ASN A 245 -17.21 13.76 -10.94
CA ASN A 245 -18.01 13.29 -12.06
C ASN A 245 -17.91 11.77 -12.24
N LEU A 246 -16.71 11.20 -12.06
CA LEU A 246 -16.48 9.77 -12.21
C LEU A 246 -17.13 8.98 -11.06
N ALA A 247 -17.01 9.47 -9.82
CA ALA A 247 -17.61 8.90 -8.63
C ALA A 247 -19.15 8.88 -8.70
N ARG A 248 -19.79 10.01 -9.05
CA ARG A 248 -21.25 10.10 -9.23
C ARG A 248 -21.80 9.11 -10.27
N ASN A 249 -21.05 8.87 -11.35
CA ASN A 249 -21.46 7.90 -12.37
C ASN A 249 -21.50 6.43 -11.87
N ILE A 250 -20.94 6.16 -10.72
CA ILE A 250 -20.98 4.83 -10.06
C ILE A 250 -21.73 4.87 -8.73
N GLY A 251 -22.48 5.95 -8.48
CA GLY A 251 -23.35 6.10 -7.31
C GLY A 251 -22.60 6.48 -6.02
N ILE A 252 -21.39 7.05 -6.13
CA ILE A 252 -20.61 7.53 -4.99
C ILE A 252 -20.69 9.04 -4.89
N GLU A 253 -21.24 9.55 -3.79
CA GLU A 253 -21.42 10.98 -3.55
C GLU A 253 -20.22 11.62 -2.83
N THR A 254 -19.54 10.86 -1.97
CA THR A 254 -18.39 11.35 -1.21
C THR A 254 -17.09 11.14 -1.98
N SER A 255 -16.42 12.24 -2.29
CA SER A 255 -15.15 12.19 -3.02
C SER A 255 -14.16 13.23 -2.49
N SER A 256 -12.88 12.86 -2.39
CA SER A 256 -11.80 13.74 -1.92
C SER A 256 -10.51 13.45 -2.68
N ILE A 257 -9.70 14.49 -2.88
CA ILE A 257 -8.32 14.29 -3.36
C ILE A 257 -7.39 14.20 -2.15
N VAL A 258 -6.51 13.21 -2.14
CA VAL A 258 -5.40 13.15 -1.19
C VAL A 258 -4.17 13.77 -1.87
N SER A 259 -3.74 14.93 -1.37
CA SER A 259 -2.60 15.68 -1.94
C SER A 259 -1.35 15.52 -1.08
N ARG A 260 -0.19 15.37 -1.74
CA ARG A 260 1.08 15.41 -1.02
C ARG A 260 1.45 16.85 -0.66
N GLU A 261 1.28 17.78 -1.60
CA GLU A 261 1.63 19.18 -1.42
C GLU A 261 0.40 20.00 -1.02
N TYR A 262 0.65 21.09 -0.28
CA TYR A 262 -0.41 21.98 0.15
C TYR A 262 -1.11 22.65 -1.03
N VAL A 263 -2.43 22.62 -1.02
CA VAL A 263 -3.30 23.33 -1.96
C VAL A 263 -4.43 23.99 -1.18
N SER A 264 -4.67 25.27 -1.44
CA SER A 264 -5.79 26.01 -0.84
C SER A 264 -7.09 25.69 -1.57
N MET A 265 -7.65 24.50 -1.30
CA MET A 265 -8.89 24.02 -1.92
C MET A 265 -9.69 23.21 -0.91
N GLN A 266 -11.03 23.29 -0.97
CA GLN A 266 -11.92 22.41 -0.22
C GLN A 266 -11.84 20.97 -0.76
N ASP A 267 -12.22 20.00 0.06
CA ASP A 267 -12.24 18.56 -0.30
C ASP A 267 -10.86 17.96 -0.65
N VAL A 268 -9.78 18.64 -0.23
CA VAL A 268 -8.42 18.10 -0.26
C VAL A 268 -8.05 17.62 1.12
N LEU A 269 -7.62 16.37 1.16
CA LEU A 269 -7.06 15.71 2.34
C LEU A 269 -5.55 15.55 2.19
N TYR A 270 -4.90 15.34 3.30
CA TYR A 270 -3.48 14.99 3.39
C TYR A 270 -3.33 13.68 4.16
N LEU A 271 -2.14 13.09 4.15
CA LEU A 271 -1.90 11.81 4.81
C LEU A 271 -2.29 11.83 6.30
N PHE A 272 -2.18 12.97 6.96
CA PHE A 272 -2.56 13.15 8.36
C PHE A 272 -4.08 13.32 8.60
N ASN A 273 -4.89 13.34 7.55
CA ASN A 273 -6.36 13.37 7.62
C ASN A 273 -7.02 11.98 7.38
N LEU A 274 -6.21 10.94 7.12
CA LEU A 274 -6.69 9.58 6.77
C LEU A 274 -6.83 8.67 7.98
#